data_91384aa7e446a79227cc463c857ea0b3
#
_entry.id   91384aa7e446a79227cc463c857ea0b3
#
_cell.length_a   1.000
_cell.length_b   1.000
_cell.length_c   1.000
_cell.angle_alpha   90.00
_cell.angle_beta   90.00
_cell.angle_gamma   90.00
#
_symmetry.space_group_name_H-M   'P 1'
#
loop_
_entity.id
_entity.type
_entity.pdbx_description
1 polymer ?
#
loop_
_entity_poly.entity_id
_entity_poly.type
_entity_poly.pdbx_seq_one_letter_code
_entity_poly.pdbx_strand_id
1 'polypeptide(L)'
;MLVIAPHPDDEAVGCAGTLIRHHERGDLVRILFMTDGSRSRAFGFDVDSMRRLRQAEGARAAARMGADCNWVGLREGDWSNEEGRSAIVRAFREINPTVVYAPSLIDFHPEHRRIAKILGTSLSEAVAEPEVRIYGAQVPLTPQLTNLVHDVSDLETAIASVFASYPSQSQSTMPMMRLRRYAARFYGAATQVEGFCAVQASTYASLQRRPPARFKALSGRAWTDPLVLIVGLAERRAWGRAAHAQQPQAANPTSPPPDTSPARLS
;
A
#
# COMPACT_ATOMS: atom_id res chain seq x y z
N MET A 1 -4.16 2.50 -13.00
CA MET A 1 -3.92 2.66 -11.57
C MET A 1 -2.43 2.72 -11.26
N LEU A 2 -2.05 3.27 -10.11
CA LEU A 2 -0.65 3.42 -9.69
C LEU A 2 -0.46 2.89 -8.27
N VAL A 3 0.59 2.08 -8.05
CA VAL A 3 1.03 1.67 -6.71
C VAL A 3 2.32 2.41 -6.38
N ILE A 4 2.35 3.10 -5.25
CA ILE A 4 3.57 3.71 -4.71
C ILE A 4 4.17 2.71 -3.73
N ALA A 5 5.24 2.04 -4.12
CA ALA A 5 5.95 1.06 -3.31
C ALA A 5 7.26 1.69 -2.77
N PRO A 6 7.37 1.91 -1.44
CA PRO A 6 8.62 2.39 -0.84
C PRO A 6 9.82 1.53 -1.20
N HIS A 7 9.70 0.23 -1.05
CA HIS A 7 10.73 -0.76 -1.40
C HIS A 7 10.15 -1.84 -2.31
N PRO A 8 11.00 -2.57 -3.04
CA PRO A 8 10.56 -3.77 -3.76
C PRO A 8 10.19 -4.88 -2.75
N ASP A 9 8.95 -5.16 -2.57
CA ASP A 9 8.20 -6.12 -1.76
C ASP A 9 6.93 -5.51 -1.13
N ASP A 10 6.89 -4.18 -0.92
CA ASP A 10 5.75 -3.51 -0.28
C ASP A 10 4.46 -3.63 -1.10
N GLU A 11 4.55 -3.60 -2.43
CA GLU A 11 3.41 -3.81 -3.33
C GLU A 11 2.85 -5.23 -3.21
N ALA A 12 3.72 -6.22 -3.06
CA ALA A 12 3.33 -7.60 -2.87
C ALA A 12 2.67 -7.80 -1.50
N VAL A 13 3.30 -7.26 -0.45
CA VAL A 13 2.78 -7.32 0.92
C VAL A 13 1.43 -6.60 1.03
N GLY A 14 1.29 -5.44 0.42
CA GLY A 14 0.08 -4.63 0.52
C GLY A 14 -1.06 -5.05 -0.40
N CYS A 15 -0.77 -5.48 -1.64
CA CYS A 15 -1.72 -5.43 -2.73
C CYS A 15 -1.69 -6.63 -3.71
N ALA A 16 -0.89 -7.69 -3.48
CA ALA A 16 -0.62 -8.72 -4.51
C ALA A 16 -1.88 -9.26 -5.18
N GLY A 17 -2.86 -9.73 -4.41
CA GLY A 17 -4.10 -10.28 -4.95
C GLY A 17 -4.96 -9.21 -5.63
N THR A 18 -5.00 -8.03 -5.06
CA THR A 18 -5.70 -6.88 -5.65
C THR A 18 -5.12 -6.49 -7.00
N LEU A 19 -3.79 -6.47 -7.16
CA LEU A 19 -3.15 -6.14 -8.42
C LEU A 19 -3.43 -7.20 -9.48
N ILE A 20 -3.38 -8.48 -9.11
CA ILE A 20 -3.78 -9.59 -10.01
C ILE A 20 -5.24 -9.38 -10.47
N ARG A 21 -6.18 -9.05 -9.56
CA ARG A 21 -7.57 -8.77 -9.92
C ARG A 21 -7.74 -7.57 -10.85
N HIS A 22 -6.96 -6.51 -10.64
CA HIS A 22 -6.97 -5.38 -11.56
C HIS A 22 -6.51 -5.80 -12.96
N HIS A 23 -5.43 -6.55 -13.04
CA HIS A 23 -4.93 -7.08 -14.33
C HIS A 23 -5.98 -7.98 -15.02
N GLU A 24 -6.61 -8.91 -14.29
CA GLU A 24 -7.66 -9.80 -14.80
C GLU A 24 -8.87 -9.03 -15.37
N ARG A 25 -9.14 -7.83 -14.84
CA ARG A 25 -10.21 -6.93 -15.32
C ARG A 25 -9.78 -6.06 -16.50
N GLY A 26 -8.54 -6.15 -16.93
CA GLY A 26 -7.99 -5.33 -18.02
C GLY A 26 -7.54 -3.92 -17.60
N ASP A 27 -7.42 -3.67 -16.29
CA ASP A 27 -6.89 -2.40 -15.80
C ASP A 27 -5.40 -2.28 -16.09
N LEU A 28 -4.94 -1.06 -16.43
CA LEU A 28 -3.51 -0.76 -16.52
C LEU A 28 -2.93 -0.62 -15.12
N VAL A 29 -2.09 -1.57 -14.75
CA VAL A 29 -1.44 -1.62 -13.42
C VAL A 29 0.01 -1.14 -13.54
N ARG A 30 0.35 -0.09 -12.81
CA ARG A 30 1.72 0.45 -12.71
C ARG A 30 2.21 0.44 -11.28
N ILE A 31 3.45 -0.02 -11.07
CA ILE A 31 4.14 0.03 -9.79
C ILE A 31 5.30 1.01 -9.90
N LEU A 32 5.36 1.98 -9.00
CA LEU A 32 6.48 2.90 -8.84
C LEU A 32 7.30 2.49 -7.62
N PHE A 33 8.43 1.82 -7.84
CA PHE A 33 9.39 1.53 -6.79
C PHE A 33 10.22 2.79 -6.50
N MET A 34 10.07 3.30 -5.28
CA MET A 34 10.68 4.57 -4.88
C MET A 34 12.17 4.41 -4.57
N THR A 35 12.51 3.48 -3.69
CA THR A 35 13.91 3.25 -3.29
C THR A 35 14.46 1.95 -3.88
N ASP A 36 15.77 1.84 -3.85
CA ASP A 36 16.51 0.69 -4.39
C ASP A 36 16.54 -0.54 -3.46
N GLY A 37 16.06 -0.40 -2.20
CA GLY A 37 16.08 -1.46 -1.20
C GLY A 37 17.49 -1.95 -0.83
N SER A 38 18.52 -1.16 -1.11
CA SER A 38 19.94 -1.54 -0.99
C SER A 38 20.44 -1.70 0.44
N ARG A 39 19.70 -1.19 1.44
CA ARG A 39 20.06 -1.34 2.86
C ARG A 39 19.65 -2.67 3.49
N SER A 40 18.99 -3.54 2.73
CA SER A 40 18.73 -4.91 3.18
C SER A 40 20.06 -5.63 3.45
N ARG A 41 20.12 -6.32 4.60
CA ARG A 41 21.30 -7.11 5.00
C ARG A 41 21.20 -8.59 4.62
N ALA A 42 20.21 -8.95 3.80
CA ALA A 42 20.04 -10.32 3.37
C ALA A 42 21.28 -10.80 2.61
N PHE A 43 21.64 -12.04 2.86
CA PHE A 43 22.77 -12.74 2.20
C PHE A 43 24.15 -12.09 2.37
N GLY A 44 24.31 -11.03 3.15
CA GLY A 44 25.59 -10.34 3.34
C GLY A 44 26.14 -9.66 2.07
N PHE A 45 25.28 -9.35 1.10
CA PHE A 45 25.69 -8.68 -0.15
C PHE A 45 26.10 -7.24 0.08
N ASP A 46 26.99 -6.74 -0.78
CA ASP A 46 27.28 -5.31 -0.90
C ASP A 46 26.06 -4.54 -1.44
N VAL A 47 26.10 -3.21 -1.30
CA VAL A 47 24.98 -2.32 -1.69
C VAL A 47 24.57 -2.48 -3.16
N ASP A 48 25.53 -2.59 -4.07
CA ASP A 48 25.24 -2.67 -5.51
C ASP A 48 24.68 -4.04 -5.90
N SER A 49 25.21 -5.11 -5.32
CA SER A 49 24.68 -6.45 -5.51
C SER A 49 23.28 -6.59 -4.94
N MET A 50 23.03 -6.00 -3.75
CA MET A 50 21.70 -6.00 -3.14
C MET A 50 20.71 -5.21 -4.01
N ARG A 51 21.07 -4.02 -4.50
CA ARG A 51 20.23 -3.21 -5.40
C ARG A 51 19.83 -4.02 -6.64
N ARG A 52 20.79 -4.66 -7.33
CA ARG A 52 20.49 -5.49 -8.53
C ARG A 52 19.57 -6.65 -8.20
N LEU A 53 19.80 -7.32 -7.06
CA LEU A 53 18.94 -8.41 -6.60
C LEU A 53 17.51 -7.92 -6.37
N ARG A 54 17.33 -6.83 -5.59
CA ARG A 54 16.02 -6.27 -5.28
C ARG A 54 15.25 -5.83 -6.53
N GLN A 55 15.95 -5.23 -7.51
CA GLN A 55 15.34 -4.89 -8.80
C GLN A 55 14.88 -6.14 -9.56
N ALA A 56 15.70 -7.18 -9.61
CA ALA A 56 15.31 -8.42 -10.28
C ALA A 56 14.15 -9.14 -9.57
N GLU A 57 14.11 -9.11 -8.25
CA GLU A 57 13.01 -9.66 -7.44
C GLU A 57 11.71 -8.89 -7.73
N GLY A 58 11.73 -7.55 -7.66
CA GLY A 58 10.57 -6.70 -7.90
C GLY A 58 10.04 -6.81 -9.33
N ALA A 59 10.92 -6.89 -10.33
CA ALA A 59 10.51 -7.09 -11.72
C ALA A 59 9.80 -8.44 -11.91
N ARG A 60 10.29 -9.51 -11.29
CA ARG A 60 9.61 -10.82 -11.32
C ARG A 60 8.25 -10.78 -10.63
N ALA A 61 8.17 -10.12 -9.48
CA ALA A 61 6.91 -9.98 -8.75
C ALA A 61 5.89 -9.17 -9.55
N ALA A 62 6.29 -8.03 -10.12
CA ALA A 62 5.44 -7.21 -10.97
C ALA A 62 4.89 -8.02 -12.16
N ALA A 63 5.74 -8.76 -12.87
CA ALA A 63 5.32 -9.61 -13.99
C ALA A 63 4.28 -10.67 -13.56
N ARG A 64 4.44 -11.27 -12.36
CA ARG A 64 3.46 -12.24 -11.82
C ARG A 64 2.12 -11.62 -11.42
N MET A 65 2.09 -10.34 -11.16
CA MET A 65 0.87 -9.57 -10.89
C MET A 65 0.26 -8.95 -12.15
N GLY A 66 0.87 -9.13 -13.32
CA GLY A 66 0.44 -8.50 -14.57
C GLY A 66 0.63 -6.98 -14.56
N ALA A 67 1.63 -6.49 -13.83
CA ALA A 67 1.90 -5.08 -13.65
C ALA A 67 3.18 -4.65 -14.38
N ASP A 68 3.16 -3.47 -14.97
CA ASP A 68 4.39 -2.77 -15.37
C ASP A 68 5.02 -2.10 -14.16
N CYS A 69 6.34 -1.98 -14.12
CA CYS A 69 7.03 -1.29 -13.04
C CYS A 69 8.04 -0.25 -13.52
N ASN A 70 8.11 0.84 -12.77
CA ASN A 70 9.07 1.92 -12.95
C ASN A 70 9.95 2.03 -11.71
N TRP A 71 11.24 2.28 -11.93
CA TRP A 71 12.24 2.41 -10.87
C TRP A 71 12.66 3.86 -10.75
N VAL A 72 12.39 4.49 -9.59
CA VAL A 72 12.93 5.83 -9.30
C VAL A 72 14.41 5.73 -8.98
N GLY A 73 14.80 4.67 -8.27
CA GLY A 73 16.21 4.39 -7.96
C GLY A 73 16.78 5.27 -6.86
N LEU A 74 15.94 5.84 -5.99
CA LEU A 74 16.41 6.58 -4.82
C LEU A 74 17.21 5.64 -3.91
N ARG A 75 18.42 6.07 -3.52
CA ARG A 75 19.23 5.28 -2.60
C ARG A 75 18.59 5.27 -1.23
N GLU A 76 18.23 4.10 -0.75
CA GLU A 76 17.54 3.95 0.53
C GLU A 76 18.25 4.69 1.67
N GLY A 77 17.54 5.60 2.35
CA GLY A 77 18.06 6.43 3.44
C GLY A 77 18.94 7.62 3.03
N ASP A 78 19.19 7.82 1.74
CA ASP A 78 20.08 8.88 1.23
C ASP A 78 19.47 9.55 -0.02
N TRP A 79 18.36 10.25 0.14
CA TRP A 79 17.64 10.97 -0.91
C TRP A 79 16.88 12.16 -0.32
N SER A 80 16.62 13.19 -1.12
CA SER A 80 15.89 14.39 -0.70
C SER A 80 14.39 14.26 -0.89
N ASN A 81 13.59 15.00 -0.12
CA ASN A 81 12.14 15.03 -0.30
C ASN A 81 11.74 15.53 -1.69
N GLU A 82 12.54 16.42 -2.28
CA GLU A 82 12.29 16.98 -3.60
C GLU A 82 12.49 15.93 -4.70
N GLU A 83 13.52 15.09 -4.60
CA GLU A 83 13.72 13.97 -5.53
C GLU A 83 12.51 13.02 -5.50
N GLY A 84 12.06 12.65 -4.29
CA GLY A 84 10.88 11.80 -4.15
C GLY A 84 9.60 12.46 -4.68
N ARG A 85 9.40 13.76 -4.40
CA ARG A 85 8.26 14.54 -4.89
C ARG A 85 8.26 14.62 -6.42
N SER A 86 9.38 14.99 -7.01
CA SER A 86 9.55 15.11 -8.46
C SER A 86 9.25 13.80 -9.19
N ALA A 87 9.66 12.66 -8.61
CA ALA A 87 9.37 11.34 -9.15
C ALA A 87 7.87 11.02 -9.13
N ILE A 88 7.17 11.29 -8.02
CA ILE A 88 5.73 11.04 -7.89
C ILE A 88 4.94 11.95 -8.84
N VAL A 89 5.27 13.25 -8.91
CA VAL A 89 4.60 14.22 -9.79
C VAL A 89 4.78 13.81 -11.26
N ARG A 90 5.98 13.38 -11.65
CA ARG A 90 6.21 12.86 -13.01
C ARG A 90 5.34 11.64 -13.30
N ALA A 91 5.26 10.68 -12.38
CA ALA A 91 4.41 9.50 -12.54
C ALA A 91 2.92 9.88 -12.66
N PHE A 92 2.44 10.87 -11.92
CA PHE A 92 1.06 11.35 -12.05
C PHE A 92 0.77 11.95 -13.43
N ARG A 93 1.70 12.72 -13.98
CA ARG A 93 1.56 13.32 -15.32
C ARG A 93 1.60 12.28 -16.43
N GLU A 94 2.46 11.26 -16.31
CA GLU A 94 2.62 10.20 -17.31
C GLU A 94 1.47 9.18 -17.26
N ILE A 95 0.97 8.85 -16.09
CA ILE A 95 0.02 7.73 -15.90
C ILE A 95 -1.41 8.24 -15.76
N ASN A 96 -1.61 9.44 -15.20
CA ASN A 96 -2.91 10.01 -14.84
C ASN A 96 -3.81 8.99 -14.12
N PRO A 97 -3.40 8.46 -12.95
CA PRO A 97 -4.09 7.36 -12.30
C PRO A 97 -5.42 7.81 -11.70
N THR A 98 -6.47 7.00 -11.86
CA THR A 98 -7.76 7.17 -11.17
C THR A 98 -7.76 6.57 -9.76
N VAL A 99 -6.87 5.59 -9.52
CA VAL A 99 -6.68 4.95 -8.21
C VAL A 99 -5.18 4.92 -7.89
N VAL A 100 -4.82 5.30 -6.67
CA VAL A 100 -3.46 5.24 -6.14
C VAL A 100 -3.43 4.36 -4.90
N TYR A 101 -2.67 3.28 -4.93
CA TYR A 101 -2.36 2.49 -3.73
C TYR A 101 -1.15 3.11 -3.05
N ALA A 102 -1.31 3.46 -1.77
CA ALA A 102 -0.35 4.27 -1.02
C ALA A 102 0.10 3.58 0.26
N PRO A 103 1.37 3.73 0.68
CA PRO A 103 1.82 3.26 1.98
C PRO A 103 1.14 4.04 3.11
N SER A 104 1.03 3.40 4.26
CA SER A 104 0.42 4.00 5.44
C SER A 104 1.38 4.91 6.20
N LEU A 105 0.87 6.06 6.67
CA LEU A 105 1.58 6.94 7.62
C LEU A 105 1.82 6.32 9.00
N ILE A 106 1.00 5.36 9.37
CA ILE A 106 1.08 4.68 10.64
C ILE A 106 1.98 3.44 10.59
N ASP A 107 2.71 3.28 9.49
CA ASP A 107 3.74 2.25 9.37
C ASP A 107 4.95 2.56 10.26
N PHE A 108 5.67 1.53 10.68
CA PHE A 108 6.86 1.71 11.53
C PHE A 108 8.10 2.07 10.72
N HIS A 109 8.15 1.72 9.43
CA HIS A 109 9.30 2.03 8.61
C HIS A 109 9.39 3.54 8.30
N PRO A 110 10.52 4.21 8.57
CA PRO A 110 10.64 5.65 8.35
C PRO A 110 10.46 6.05 6.88
N GLU A 111 10.94 5.22 5.93
CA GLU A 111 10.79 5.48 4.49
C GLU A 111 9.31 5.41 4.07
N HIS A 112 8.53 4.45 4.59
CA HIS A 112 7.09 4.36 4.29
C HIS A 112 6.37 5.65 4.69
N ARG A 113 6.60 6.12 5.92
CA ARG A 113 6.00 7.38 6.42
C ARG A 113 6.47 8.59 5.64
N ARG A 114 7.76 8.62 5.26
CA ARG A 114 8.33 9.72 4.49
C ARG A 114 7.69 9.80 3.11
N ILE A 115 7.60 8.68 2.40
CA ILE A 115 6.97 8.58 1.08
C ILE A 115 5.49 8.88 1.16
N ALA A 116 4.77 8.34 2.15
CA ALA A 116 3.37 8.66 2.38
C ALA A 116 3.15 10.17 2.55
N LYS A 117 4.00 10.86 3.31
CA LYS A 117 3.93 12.31 3.49
C LYS A 117 4.17 13.07 2.21
N ILE A 118 5.18 12.68 1.43
CA ILE A 118 5.50 13.31 0.14
C ILE A 118 4.36 13.10 -0.84
N LEU A 119 3.82 11.89 -0.94
CA LEU A 119 2.66 11.60 -1.75
C LEU A 119 1.49 12.55 -1.41
N GLY A 120 1.18 12.72 -0.12
CA GLY A 120 0.12 13.63 0.33
C GLY A 120 0.28 15.07 -0.15
N THR A 121 1.53 15.55 -0.26
CA THR A 121 1.82 16.89 -0.81
C THR A 121 1.88 16.92 -2.34
N SER A 122 2.00 15.78 -2.99
CA SER A 122 2.07 15.67 -4.45
C SER A 122 0.71 15.48 -5.11
N LEU A 123 -0.32 15.08 -4.36
CA LEU A 123 -1.65 14.80 -4.92
C LEU A 123 -2.32 16.01 -5.57
N SER A 124 -1.97 17.24 -5.16
CA SER A 124 -2.46 18.46 -5.80
C SER A 124 -1.94 18.66 -7.23
N GLU A 125 -0.94 17.92 -7.64
CA GLU A 125 -0.37 17.95 -8.99
C GLU A 125 -0.97 16.89 -9.91
N ALA A 126 -1.85 16.02 -9.39
CA ALA A 126 -2.57 15.05 -10.21
C ALA A 126 -3.59 15.75 -11.09
N VAL A 127 -3.70 15.35 -12.36
CA VAL A 127 -4.65 15.91 -13.33
C VAL A 127 -6.08 15.55 -12.95
N ALA A 128 -6.31 14.30 -12.58
CA ALA A 128 -7.57 13.85 -11.98
C ALA A 128 -7.37 13.68 -10.48
N GLU A 129 -8.41 13.93 -9.66
CA GLU A 129 -8.36 13.63 -8.23
C GLU A 129 -8.51 12.11 -8.02
N PRO A 130 -7.43 11.36 -7.74
CA PRO A 130 -7.52 9.90 -7.62
C PRO A 130 -8.14 9.49 -6.29
N GLU A 131 -8.80 8.33 -6.27
CA GLU A 131 -9.06 7.63 -5.02
C GLU A 131 -7.75 7.07 -4.49
N VAL A 132 -7.45 7.33 -3.21
CA VAL A 132 -6.26 6.79 -2.55
C VAL A 132 -6.65 5.63 -1.66
N ARG A 133 -6.06 4.47 -1.92
CA ARG A 133 -6.23 3.22 -1.15
C ARG A 133 -4.98 2.97 -0.33
N ILE A 134 -5.07 3.28 0.95
CA ILE A 134 -3.94 3.13 1.87
C ILE A 134 -3.82 1.66 2.23
N TYR A 135 -2.64 1.08 2.06
CA TYR A 135 -2.31 -0.28 2.47
C TYR A 135 -1.38 -0.30 3.69
N GLY A 136 -1.41 -1.38 4.45
CA GLY A 136 -0.44 -1.64 5.52
C GLY A 136 0.65 -2.57 5.03
N ALA A 137 1.90 -2.12 5.03
CA ALA A 137 3.05 -2.96 4.66
C ALA A 137 3.59 -3.73 5.87
N GLN A 138 4.23 -3.08 6.82
CA GLN A 138 4.73 -3.74 8.04
C GLN A 138 3.66 -3.91 9.12
N VAL A 139 2.63 -3.10 9.05
CA VAL A 139 1.55 -3.11 10.04
C VAL A 139 0.22 -3.24 9.33
N PRO A 140 -0.49 -4.37 9.49
CA PRO A 140 -1.82 -4.54 8.94
C PRO A 140 -2.77 -3.45 9.43
N LEU A 141 -3.64 -2.98 8.55
CA LEU A 141 -4.73 -2.11 8.96
C LEU A 141 -5.68 -2.87 9.87
N THR A 142 -6.09 -2.22 10.96
CA THR A 142 -7.11 -2.79 11.85
C THR A 142 -8.49 -2.67 11.21
N PRO A 143 -9.48 -3.49 11.62
CA PRO A 143 -10.86 -3.36 11.11
C PRO A 143 -11.43 -1.94 11.24
N GLN A 144 -11.02 -1.18 12.27
CA GLN A 144 -11.44 0.22 12.45
C GLN A 144 -10.88 1.19 11.40
N LEU A 145 -9.79 0.82 10.74
CA LEU A 145 -9.16 1.62 9.68
C LEU A 145 -9.54 1.14 8.28
N THR A 146 -10.05 -0.07 8.18
CA THR A 146 -10.37 -0.72 6.90
C THR A 146 -11.81 -0.42 6.52
N ASN A 147 -12.02 0.19 5.37
CA ASN A 147 -13.34 0.43 4.79
C ASN A 147 -13.51 -0.20 3.39
N LEU A 148 -12.45 -0.79 2.86
CA LEU A 148 -12.45 -1.55 1.62
C LEU A 148 -11.71 -2.87 1.85
N VAL A 149 -12.35 -3.99 1.53
CA VAL A 149 -11.78 -5.33 1.70
C VAL A 149 -11.93 -6.09 0.39
N HIS A 150 -10.85 -6.66 -0.08
CA HIS A 150 -10.85 -7.57 -1.22
C HIS A 150 -10.64 -9.00 -0.70
N ASP A 151 -11.59 -9.89 -0.97
CA ASP A 151 -11.38 -11.32 -0.79
C ASP A 151 -10.50 -11.82 -1.95
N VAL A 152 -9.34 -12.35 -1.59
CA VAL A 152 -8.34 -12.86 -2.53
C VAL A 152 -8.01 -14.33 -2.25
N SER A 153 -8.93 -15.04 -1.63
CA SER A 153 -8.74 -16.43 -1.17
C SER A 153 -8.50 -17.40 -2.31
N ASP A 154 -9.17 -17.20 -3.43
CA ASP A 154 -9.01 -18.01 -4.65
C ASP A 154 -7.68 -17.74 -5.39
N LEU A 155 -6.96 -16.66 -5.04
CA LEU A 155 -5.65 -16.31 -5.56
C LEU A 155 -4.49 -16.80 -4.67
N GLU A 156 -4.74 -17.64 -3.67
CA GLU A 156 -3.71 -18.04 -2.68
C GLU A 156 -2.43 -18.55 -3.34
N THR A 157 -2.52 -19.41 -4.35
CA THR A 157 -1.37 -19.97 -5.07
C THR A 157 -0.63 -18.88 -5.85
N ALA A 158 -1.35 -18.00 -6.55
CA ALA A 158 -0.77 -16.90 -7.30
C ALA A 158 -0.05 -15.91 -6.38
N ILE A 159 -0.67 -15.54 -5.27
CA ILE A 159 -0.08 -14.69 -4.24
C ILE A 159 1.18 -15.32 -3.65
N ALA A 160 1.15 -16.61 -3.32
CA ALA A 160 2.33 -17.33 -2.84
C ALA A 160 3.49 -17.29 -3.86
N SER A 161 3.18 -17.39 -5.15
CA SER A 161 4.15 -17.25 -6.24
C SER A 161 4.76 -15.85 -6.31
N VAL A 162 3.95 -14.79 -6.10
CA VAL A 162 4.44 -13.41 -6.01
C VAL A 162 5.43 -13.27 -4.85
N PHE A 163 5.07 -13.74 -3.66
CA PHE A 163 5.96 -13.68 -2.48
C PHE A 163 7.26 -14.47 -2.68
N ALA A 164 7.20 -15.61 -3.38
CA ALA A 164 8.39 -16.39 -3.73
C ALA A 164 9.36 -15.66 -4.67
N SER A 165 8.95 -14.52 -5.26
CA SER A 165 9.84 -13.66 -6.02
C SER A 165 10.86 -12.90 -5.16
N TYR A 166 10.63 -12.83 -3.83
CA TYR A 166 11.42 -12.06 -2.87
C TYR A 166 12.21 -12.92 -1.87
N PRO A 167 13.11 -13.84 -2.31
CA PRO A 167 13.87 -14.67 -1.39
C PRO A 167 14.73 -13.85 -0.41
N SER A 168 15.25 -12.67 -0.84
CA SER A 168 16.01 -11.79 0.06
C SER A 168 15.17 -11.18 1.19
N GLN A 169 13.84 -11.20 1.07
CA GLN A 169 12.90 -10.61 2.03
C GLN A 169 11.98 -11.65 2.69
N SER A 170 12.27 -12.93 2.55
CA SER A 170 11.43 -14.01 3.07
C SER A 170 11.19 -13.91 4.58
N GLN A 171 12.16 -13.42 5.35
CA GLN A 171 12.02 -13.24 6.80
C GLN A 171 11.00 -12.16 7.18
N SER A 172 10.81 -11.13 6.36
CA SER A 172 9.83 -10.07 6.58
C SER A 172 8.48 -10.35 5.91
N THR A 173 8.48 -10.95 4.71
CA THR A 173 7.26 -11.17 3.93
C THR A 173 6.44 -12.36 4.43
N MET A 174 7.06 -13.46 4.87
CA MET A 174 6.34 -14.65 5.37
C MET A 174 5.44 -14.38 6.59
N PRO A 175 5.85 -13.62 7.61
CA PRO A 175 4.96 -13.23 8.70
C PRO A 175 3.73 -12.46 8.22
N MET A 176 3.88 -11.62 7.19
CA MET A 176 2.78 -10.83 6.64
C MET A 176 1.73 -11.69 5.94
N MET A 177 2.14 -12.75 5.24
CA MET A 177 1.20 -13.74 4.69
C MET A 177 0.34 -14.39 5.80
N ARG A 178 0.95 -14.73 6.94
CA ARG A 178 0.21 -15.29 8.08
C ARG A 178 -0.79 -14.29 8.67
N LEU A 179 -0.40 -13.03 8.75
CA LEU A 179 -1.28 -11.95 9.23
C LEU A 179 -2.48 -11.74 8.30
N ARG A 180 -2.32 -11.86 6.98
CA ARG A 180 -3.43 -11.79 6.01
C ARG A 180 -4.46 -12.91 6.25
N ARG A 181 -4.00 -14.15 6.47
CA ARG A 181 -4.87 -15.29 6.84
C ARG A 181 -5.58 -15.05 8.17
N TYR A 182 -4.89 -14.47 9.14
CA TYR A 182 -5.51 -14.12 10.41
C TYR A 182 -6.56 -12.99 10.22
N ALA A 183 -6.25 -11.97 9.43
CA ALA A 183 -7.15 -10.87 9.15
C ALA A 183 -8.45 -11.33 8.47
N ALA A 184 -8.41 -12.35 7.61
CA ALA A 184 -9.59 -12.91 6.94
C ALA A 184 -10.71 -13.31 7.94
N ARG A 185 -10.34 -13.77 9.13
CA ARG A 185 -11.29 -14.16 10.19
C ARG A 185 -12.14 -13.00 10.69
N PHE A 186 -11.66 -11.77 10.62
CA PHE A 186 -12.40 -10.58 11.04
C PHE A 186 -13.45 -10.14 10.03
N TYR A 187 -13.34 -10.60 8.78
CA TYR A 187 -14.22 -10.19 7.68
C TYR A 187 -15.19 -11.29 7.25
N GLY A 188 -15.27 -12.38 8.02
CA GLY A 188 -16.21 -13.47 7.77
C GLY A 188 -16.02 -14.21 6.45
N ALA A 189 -14.83 -14.03 5.85
CA ALA A 189 -14.52 -14.58 4.55
C ALA A 189 -13.51 -15.71 4.68
N ALA A 190 -13.38 -16.43 3.62
CA ALA A 190 -12.41 -17.35 3.15
C ALA A 190 -10.98 -17.28 3.81
N THR A 191 -9.94 -17.65 3.12
CA THR A 191 -8.62 -17.85 3.71
C THR A 191 -7.72 -16.63 3.70
N GLN A 192 -7.96 -15.66 2.80
CA GLN A 192 -7.11 -14.46 2.67
C GLN A 192 -7.90 -13.21 2.23
N VAL A 193 -7.59 -12.08 2.87
CA VAL A 193 -8.12 -10.77 2.47
C VAL A 193 -7.03 -9.73 2.38
N GLU A 194 -7.24 -8.72 1.54
CA GLU A 194 -6.47 -7.49 1.50
C GLU A 194 -7.38 -6.33 1.91
N GLY A 195 -7.00 -5.64 2.98
CA GLY A 195 -7.77 -4.54 3.55
C GLY A 195 -7.11 -3.20 3.28
N PHE A 196 -7.93 -2.21 2.91
CA PHE A 196 -7.49 -0.86 2.58
C PHE A 196 -8.31 0.18 3.34
N CYS A 197 -7.70 1.35 3.58
CA CYS A 197 -8.42 2.56 3.92
C CYS A 197 -8.54 3.39 2.64
N ALA A 198 -9.71 3.32 1.97
CA ALA A 198 -9.98 4.08 0.76
C ALA A 198 -10.50 5.47 1.14
N VAL A 199 -9.89 6.51 0.60
CA VAL A 199 -10.22 7.92 0.85
C VAL A 199 -10.00 8.75 -0.41
N GLN A 200 -10.62 9.94 -0.47
CA GLN A 200 -10.33 10.92 -1.51
C GLN A 200 -8.91 11.49 -1.33
N ALA A 201 -8.29 11.94 -2.42
CA ALA A 201 -6.94 12.52 -2.39
C ALA A 201 -6.82 13.69 -1.42
N SER A 202 -7.82 14.57 -1.37
CA SER A 202 -7.90 15.70 -0.43
C SER A 202 -7.91 15.23 1.03
N THR A 203 -8.67 14.17 1.34
CA THR A 203 -8.69 13.55 2.67
C THR A 203 -7.33 12.94 3.01
N TYR A 204 -6.73 12.19 2.09
CA TYR A 204 -5.38 11.65 2.28
C TYR A 204 -4.38 12.76 2.58
N ALA A 205 -4.33 13.82 1.77
CA ALA A 205 -3.44 14.97 1.99
C ALA A 205 -3.67 15.64 3.35
N SER A 206 -4.91 15.74 3.81
CA SER A 206 -5.25 16.27 5.13
C SER A 206 -4.74 15.39 6.28
N LEU A 207 -4.87 14.07 6.16
CA LEU A 207 -4.35 13.11 7.15
C LEU A 207 -2.84 13.22 7.32
N GLN A 208 -2.10 13.56 6.24
CA GLN A 208 -0.64 13.72 6.27
C GLN A 208 -0.19 14.95 7.08
N ARG A 209 -1.04 15.98 7.24
CA ARG A 209 -0.69 17.21 7.97
C ARG A 209 -0.69 17.02 9.48
N ARG A 210 -1.24 15.92 9.97
CA ARG A 210 -1.33 15.59 11.41
C ARG A 210 -0.55 14.32 11.73
N PRO A 211 0.79 14.33 11.62
CA PRO A 211 1.56 13.16 12.00
C PRO A 211 1.33 12.87 13.47
N PRO A 212 1.15 11.61 13.87
CA PRO A 212 1.11 11.22 15.26
C PRO A 212 2.42 11.67 15.95
N ALA A 213 2.35 12.62 16.86
CA ALA A 213 3.52 13.22 17.50
C ALA A 213 4.41 12.18 18.22
N ARG A 214 3.84 11.06 18.63
CA ARG A 214 4.51 10.00 19.39
C ARG A 214 5.31 9.02 18.54
N PHE A 215 5.05 8.91 17.23
CA PHE A 215 5.84 8.03 16.34
C PHE A 215 7.32 8.42 16.27
N LYS A 216 7.64 9.69 16.44
CA LYS A 216 9.02 10.16 16.44
C LYS A 216 9.83 9.56 17.60
N ALA A 217 9.21 9.34 18.74
CA ALA A 217 9.83 8.71 19.91
C ALA A 217 10.05 7.20 19.75
N LEU A 218 9.38 6.56 18.78
CA LEU A 218 9.48 5.13 18.50
C LEU A 218 10.41 4.82 17.32
N SER A 219 10.91 5.84 16.61
CA SER A 219 11.84 5.64 15.50
C SER A 219 13.14 5.01 16.02
N GLY A 220 13.54 3.90 15.40
CA GLY A 220 14.72 3.13 15.81
C GLY A 220 14.46 1.97 16.78
N ARG A 221 13.23 1.79 17.27
CA ARG A 221 12.83 0.61 18.06
C ARG A 221 12.34 -0.51 17.16
N ALA A 222 12.59 -1.76 17.58
CA ALA A 222 12.05 -2.92 16.89
C ALA A 222 10.51 -2.93 16.99
N TRP A 223 9.83 -3.33 15.94
CA TRP A 223 8.37 -3.45 15.91
C TRP A 223 7.81 -4.48 16.91
N THR A 224 8.67 -5.39 17.42
CA THR A 224 8.37 -6.34 18.48
C THR A 224 8.43 -5.73 19.88
N ASP A 225 8.91 -4.49 20.04
CA ASP A 225 8.94 -3.80 21.33
C ASP A 225 7.49 -3.55 21.81
N PRO A 226 7.12 -4.03 23.03
CA PRO A 226 5.76 -3.85 23.57
C PRO A 226 5.31 -2.38 23.61
N LEU A 227 6.21 -1.44 23.83
CA LEU A 227 5.93 0.00 23.81
C LEU A 227 5.52 0.46 22.41
N VAL A 228 6.16 -0.06 21.37
CA VAL A 228 5.81 0.21 19.96
C VAL A 228 4.40 -0.31 19.67
N LEU A 229 4.06 -1.50 20.14
CA LEU A 229 2.73 -2.08 19.96
C LEU A 229 1.66 -1.24 20.69
N ILE A 230 1.87 -0.87 21.95
CA ILE A 230 0.89 -0.13 22.75
C ILE A 230 0.68 1.28 22.20
N VAL A 231 1.76 2.02 21.97
CA VAL A 231 1.68 3.38 21.42
C VAL A 231 1.17 3.35 19.98
N GLY A 232 1.62 2.38 19.19
CA GLY A 232 1.14 2.19 17.83
C GLY A 232 -0.37 1.93 17.76
N LEU A 233 -0.93 1.14 18.67
CA LEU A 233 -2.38 0.89 18.73
C LEU A 233 -3.17 2.17 19.11
N ALA A 234 -2.67 2.95 20.06
CA ALA A 234 -3.31 4.20 20.47
C ALA A 234 -3.33 5.23 19.32
N GLU A 235 -2.20 5.39 18.63
CA GLU A 235 -2.06 6.29 17.49
C GLU A 235 -2.92 5.85 16.31
N ARG A 236 -3.01 4.54 16.02
CA ARG A 236 -3.91 4.00 14.99
C ARG A 236 -5.37 4.29 15.28
N ARG A 237 -5.80 4.15 16.54
CA ARG A 237 -7.17 4.50 16.95
C ARG A 237 -7.44 5.99 16.76
N ALA A 238 -6.47 6.84 17.09
CA ALA A 238 -6.61 8.29 16.93
C ALA A 238 -6.67 8.66 15.43
N TRP A 239 -5.81 8.05 14.61
CA TRP A 239 -5.78 8.27 13.16
C TRP A 239 -7.05 7.73 12.48
N GLY A 240 -7.51 6.53 12.88
CA GLY A 240 -8.76 5.96 12.38
C GLY A 240 -9.97 6.82 12.64
N ARG A 241 -10.10 7.40 13.86
CA ARG A 241 -11.16 8.36 14.16
C ARG A 241 -11.08 9.60 13.28
N ALA A 242 -9.88 10.11 13.01
CA ALA A 242 -9.70 11.27 12.13
C ALA A 242 -10.04 10.94 10.68
N ALA A 243 -9.68 9.76 10.19
CA ALA A 243 -10.01 9.30 8.84
C ALA A 243 -11.52 9.13 8.66
N HIS A 244 -12.21 8.49 9.62
CA HIS A 244 -13.66 8.31 9.56
C HIS A 244 -14.42 9.63 9.69
N ALA A 245 -13.95 10.57 10.50
CA ALA A 245 -14.60 11.89 10.66
C ALA A 245 -14.54 12.74 9.38
N GLN A 246 -13.64 12.43 8.46
CA GLN A 246 -13.47 13.16 7.18
C GLN A 246 -14.09 12.42 5.98
N GLN A 247 -14.60 11.23 6.16
CA GLN A 247 -15.35 10.53 5.12
C GLN A 247 -16.74 11.18 4.98
N PRO A 248 -17.22 11.48 3.76
CA PRO A 248 -18.62 11.80 3.59
C PRO A 248 -19.43 10.61 4.12
N GLN A 249 -20.45 10.89 4.93
CA GLN A 249 -21.35 9.84 5.41
C GLN A 249 -21.84 9.07 4.18
N ALA A 250 -21.53 7.77 4.13
CA ALA A 250 -22.05 6.90 3.09
C ALA A 250 -23.58 7.05 3.07
N ALA A 251 -24.13 7.38 1.92
CA ALA A 251 -25.58 7.42 1.75
C ALA A 251 -26.15 6.09 2.26
N ASN A 252 -27.12 6.20 3.13
CA ASN A 252 -27.75 5.08 3.83
C ASN A 252 -28.09 3.94 2.84
N PRO A 253 -27.63 2.69 3.02
CA PRO A 253 -27.86 1.60 2.06
C PRO A 253 -29.29 1.12 1.96
N THR A 254 -30.28 1.92 2.37
CA THR A 254 -31.73 1.60 2.32
C THR A 254 -32.41 2.01 1.03
N SER A 255 -31.73 2.56 0.04
CA SER A 255 -32.30 2.74 -1.29
C SER A 255 -32.05 1.47 -2.12
N PRO A 256 -33.10 0.79 -2.59
CA PRO A 256 -32.90 -0.33 -3.51
C PRO A 256 -32.22 0.17 -4.80
N PRO A 257 -31.40 -0.67 -5.45
CA PRO A 257 -30.78 -0.30 -6.72
C PRO A 257 -31.88 0.02 -7.75
N PRO A 258 -31.63 0.95 -8.68
CA PRO A 258 -32.59 1.26 -9.74
C PRO A 258 -32.87 -0.02 -10.53
N ASP A 259 -34.15 -0.28 -10.75
CA ASP A 259 -34.66 -1.42 -11.51
C ASP A 259 -34.12 -1.34 -12.95
N THR A 260 -33.21 -2.23 -13.30
CA THR A 260 -32.64 -2.38 -14.65
C THR A 260 -33.36 -3.49 -15.44
N SER A 261 -34.67 -3.65 -15.27
CA SER A 261 -35.44 -4.55 -16.11
C SER A 261 -35.47 -4.04 -17.55
N PRO A 262 -35.06 -4.83 -18.55
CA PRO A 262 -35.12 -4.38 -19.95
C PRO A 262 -36.59 -4.22 -20.37
N ALA A 263 -36.90 -3.05 -20.89
CA ALA A 263 -38.19 -2.77 -21.48
C ALA A 263 -38.50 -3.81 -22.58
N ARG A 264 -39.60 -4.58 -22.40
CA ARG A 264 -40.15 -5.42 -23.46
C ARG A 264 -40.71 -4.49 -24.54
N LEU A 265 -40.05 -4.49 -25.68
CA LEU A 265 -40.63 -3.92 -26.92
C LEU A 265 -41.72 -4.87 -27.39
N SER A 266 -42.94 -4.39 -27.43
CA SER A 266 -44.09 -4.97 -28.13
C SER A 266 -44.03 -4.63 -29.62
#